data_632d4a48115b6b17c115669aa673d9f3
#
_entry.id   632d4a48115b6b17c115669aa673d9f3
#
_cell.length_a   1.000
_cell.length_b   1.000
_cell.length_c   1.000
_cell.angle_alpha   90.00
_cell.angle_beta   90.00
_cell.angle_gamma   90.00
#
_symmetry.space_group_name_H-M   'P 1'
#
loop_
_entity.id
_entity.type
_entity.pdbx_description
1 polymer ?
#
loop_
_entity_poly.entity_id
_entity_poly.type
_entity_poly.pdbx_seq_one_letter_code
_entity_poly.pdbx_strand_id
1 'polypeptide(L)'
;MPSSFKDIINSESTVLVDFSAEWCGPCKMLAPILKELKTKVGDKVKIVKIDVDKNQRLASTYQVRGVPTLMLFKEGVLKWRESGVVQVAQLENV
;
A
#
# COMPACT_ATOMS: atom_id res chain seq x y z
N MET A 1 -19.52 6.00 8.85
CA MET A 1 -18.30 6.82 8.88
C MET A 1 -17.16 6.07 8.23
N PRO A 2 -16.49 6.68 7.28
CA PRO A 2 -15.27 6.06 6.78
C PRO A 2 -14.22 6.05 7.89
N SER A 3 -13.50 4.97 7.96
CA SER A 3 -12.42 4.84 8.93
C SER A 3 -11.29 5.79 8.58
N SER A 4 -10.63 6.35 9.58
CA SER A 4 -9.42 7.12 9.35
C SER A 4 -8.31 6.16 8.88
N PHE A 5 -7.25 6.71 8.29
CA PHE A 5 -6.12 5.90 7.88
C PHE A 5 -5.52 5.14 9.09
N LYS A 6 -5.46 5.80 10.25
CA LYS A 6 -4.98 5.15 11.46
C LYS A 6 -5.82 3.94 11.83
N ASP A 7 -7.14 4.06 11.69
CA ASP A 7 -8.03 2.94 11.98
C ASP A 7 -7.80 1.79 10.99
N ILE A 8 -7.57 2.12 9.72
CA ILE A 8 -7.32 1.10 8.71
C ILE A 8 -6.05 0.33 9.01
N ILE A 9 -4.93 1.02 9.29
CA ILE A 9 -3.65 0.33 9.54
C ILE A 9 -3.62 -0.40 10.88
N ASN A 10 -4.53 -0.05 11.80
CA ASN A 10 -4.65 -0.72 13.08
C ASN A 10 -5.72 -1.80 13.11
N SER A 11 -6.57 -1.86 12.07
CA SER A 11 -7.71 -2.81 12.04
C SER A 11 -7.26 -4.26 11.85
N GLU A 12 -6.09 -4.46 11.25
CA GLU A 12 -5.52 -5.76 10.97
C GLU A 12 -4.09 -5.81 11.50
N SER A 13 -3.57 -7.01 11.71
CA SER A 13 -2.20 -7.15 12.21
C SER A 13 -1.17 -6.70 11.16
N THR A 14 -1.46 -6.91 9.88
CA THR A 14 -0.56 -6.54 8.79
C THR A 14 -1.35 -5.90 7.65
N VAL A 15 -0.93 -4.70 7.26
CA VAL A 15 -1.59 -3.95 6.18
C VAL A 15 -0.54 -3.45 5.20
N LEU A 16 -0.73 -3.77 3.93
CA LEU A 16 0.10 -3.25 2.84
C LEU A 16 -0.67 -2.13 2.18
N VAL A 17 -0.10 -0.93 2.18
CA VAL A 17 -0.72 0.25 1.60
C VAL A 17 -0.03 0.59 0.29
N ASP A 18 -0.82 0.73 -0.78
CA ASP A 18 -0.35 1.11 -2.11
C ASP A 18 -0.80 2.55 -2.38
N PHE A 19 0.12 3.49 -2.30
CA PHE A 19 -0.13 4.88 -2.71
C PHE A 19 0.06 4.97 -4.22
N SER A 20 -1.01 5.33 -4.93
CA SER A 20 -1.03 5.33 -6.40
C SER A 20 -1.80 6.52 -6.95
N ALA A 21 -1.84 6.64 -8.29
CA ALA A 21 -2.61 7.65 -8.97
C ALA A 21 -3.15 7.06 -10.27
N GLU A 22 -4.31 7.57 -10.73
CA GLU A 22 -4.95 7.05 -11.94
C GLU A 22 -4.10 7.28 -13.19
N TRP A 23 -3.34 8.38 -13.23
CA TRP A 23 -2.50 8.74 -14.39
C TRP A 23 -1.16 7.99 -14.41
N CYS A 24 -0.87 7.22 -13.41
CA CYS A 24 0.45 6.61 -13.21
C CYS A 24 0.56 5.27 -13.93
N GLY A 25 1.41 5.18 -14.95
CA GLY A 25 1.67 3.94 -15.68
C GLY A 25 2.23 2.83 -14.81
N PRO A 26 3.33 3.10 -14.07
CA PRO A 26 3.90 2.08 -13.15
C PRO A 26 2.91 1.58 -12.11
N CYS A 27 2.00 2.44 -11.65
CA CYS A 27 0.95 2.01 -10.70
C CYS A 27 0.05 0.95 -11.32
N LYS A 28 -0.26 1.10 -12.62
CA LYS A 28 -1.08 0.13 -13.34
C LYS A 28 -0.36 -1.20 -13.51
N MET A 29 0.97 -1.16 -13.64
CA MET A 29 1.79 -2.37 -13.71
C MET A 29 1.82 -3.10 -12.36
N LEU A 30 1.75 -2.35 -11.28
CA LEU A 30 1.76 -2.92 -9.93
C LEU A 30 0.44 -3.61 -9.58
N ALA A 31 -0.67 -3.16 -10.14
CA ALA A 31 -1.98 -3.71 -9.79
C ALA A 31 -2.09 -5.23 -9.93
N PRO A 32 -1.68 -5.85 -11.06
CA PRO A 32 -1.73 -7.32 -11.17
C PRO A 32 -0.76 -8.00 -10.22
N ILE A 33 0.37 -7.36 -9.90
CA ILE A 33 1.34 -7.89 -8.95
C ILE A 33 0.70 -7.99 -7.56
N LEU A 34 -0.01 -6.96 -7.13
CA LEU A 34 -0.69 -6.95 -5.84
C LEU A 34 -1.84 -7.97 -5.82
N LYS A 35 -2.52 -8.14 -6.94
CA LYS A 35 -3.59 -9.14 -7.06
C LYS A 35 -3.02 -10.56 -6.89
N GLU A 36 -1.88 -10.84 -7.51
CA GLU A 36 -1.22 -12.12 -7.35
C GLU A 36 -0.75 -12.31 -5.91
N LEU A 37 -0.18 -11.27 -5.30
CA LEU A 37 0.23 -11.33 -3.90
C LEU A 37 -0.95 -11.69 -3.00
N LYS A 38 -2.12 -11.09 -3.25
CA LYS A 38 -3.31 -11.34 -2.44
C LYS A 38 -3.73 -12.79 -2.51
N THR A 39 -3.60 -13.44 -3.67
CA THR A 39 -3.94 -14.86 -3.77
C THR A 39 -2.99 -15.72 -2.96
N LYS A 40 -1.74 -15.29 -2.77
CA LYS A 40 -0.74 -16.04 -2.03
C LYS A 40 -0.82 -15.83 -0.51
N VAL A 41 -1.09 -14.60 -0.08
CA VAL A 41 -1.11 -14.27 1.35
C VAL A 41 -2.51 -14.40 1.98
N GLY A 42 -3.55 -14.36 1.16
CA GLY A 42 -4.92 -14.51 1.63
C GLY A 42 -5.28 -13.43 2.65
N ASP A 43 -5.89 -13.86 3.74
CA ASP A 43 -6.35 -12.94 4.79
C ASP A 43 -5.28 -12.55 5.80
N LYS A 44 -4.06 -13.03 5.62
CA LYS A 44 -2.95 -12.69 6.51
C LYS A 44 -2.52 -11.23 6.37
N VAL A 45 -2.74 -10.65 5.19
CA VAL A 45 -2.38 -9.27 4.89
C VAL A 45 -3.55 -8.58 4.22
N LYS A 46 -3.92 -7.42 4.74
CA LYS A 46 -4.90 -6.57 4.10
C LYS A 46 -4.17 -5.64 3.13
N ILE A 47 -4.64 -5.57 1.90
CA ILE A 47 -4.05 -4.68 0.88
C ILE A 47 -5.01 -3.54 0.64
N VAL A 48 -4.53 -2.30 0.83
CA VAL A 48 -5.32 -1.08 0.72
C VAL A 48 -4.69 -0.17 -0.33
N LYS A 49 -5.51 0.33 -1.24
CA LYS A 49 -5.06 1.27 -2.27
C LYS A 49 -5.51 2.68 -1.90
N ILE A 50 -4.57 3.61 -1.89
CA ILE A 50 -4.83 5.02 -1.60
C ILE A 50 -4.47 5.86 -2.81
N ASP A 51 -5.44 6.60 -3.34
CA ASP A 51 -5.21 7.54 -4.44
C ASP A 51 -4.63 8.84 -3.86
N VAL A 52 -3.41 9.18 -4.27
CA VAL A 52 -2.72 10.35 -3.70
C VAL A 52 -3.38 11.68 -4.09
N ASP A 53 -4.02 11.73 -5.25
CA ASP A 53 -4.68 12.96 -5.70
C ASP A 53 -5.96 13.24 -4.90
N LYS A 54 -6.61 12.19 -4.42
CA LYS A 54 -7.81 12.29 -3.59
C LYS A 54 -7.49 12.34 -2.11
N ASN A 55 -6.24 12.10 -1.72
CA ASN A 55 -5.79 12.03 -0.34
C ASN A 55 -4.46 12.76 -0.17
N GLN A 56 -4.41 14.01 -0.63
CA GLN A 56 -3.19 14.78 -0.68
C GLN A 56 -2.56 15.03 0.69
N ARG A 57 -3.38 15.29 1.70
CA ARG A 57 -2.88 15.51 3.06
C ARG A 57 -2.22 14.25 3.61
N LEU A 58 -2.84 13.10 3.37
CA LEU A 58 -2.31 11.82 3.84
C LEU A 58 -0.97 11.53 3.14
N ALA A 59 -0.92 11.72 1.83
CA ALA A 59 0.31 11.52 1.08
C ALA A 59 1.43 12.42 1.59
N SER A 60 1.11 13.68 1.89
CA SER A 60 2.07 14.63 2.44
C SER A 60 2.54 14.19 3.83
N THR A 61 1.63 13.74 4.68
CA THR A 61 1.96 13.27 6.03
C THR A 61 2.99 12.15 6.00
N TYR A 62 2.85 11.23 5.06
CA TYR A 62 3.79 10.10 4.91
C TYR A 62 4.90 10.38 3.91
N GLN A 63 5.02 11.63 3.45
CA GLN A 63 6.07 12.07 2.54
C GLN A 63 6.15 11.23 1.27
N VAL A 64 4.98 10.93 0.71
CA VAL A 64 4.89 10.21 -0.56
C VAL A 64 5.16 11.22 -1.68
N ARG A 65 6.32 11.13 -2.30
CA ARG A 65 6.76 12.06 -3.34
C ARG A 65 6.66 11.49 -4.74
N GLY A 66 6.51 10.20 -4.85
CA GLY A 66 6.36 9.52 -6.13
C GLY A 66 5.40 8.37 -5.99
N VAL A 67 4.84 7.92 -7.12
CA VAL A 67 3.92 6.79 -7.14
C VAL A 67 4.42 5.78 -8.16
N PRO A 68 4.21 4.48 -7.91
CA PRO A 68 3.62 3.92 -6.71
C PRO A 68 4.61 3.95 -5.52
N THR A 69 4.07 4.03 -4.31
CA THR A 69 4.85 3.85 -3.09
C THR A 69 4.12 2.84 -2.22
N LEU A 70 4.82 1.80 -1.82
CA LEU A 70 4.26 0.75 -0.96
C LEU A 70 4.77 0.93 0.46
N MET A 71 3.88 0.75 1.43
CA MET A 71 4.22 0.79 2.85
C MET A 71 3.60 -0.40 3.55
N LEU A 72 4.38 -1.09 4.36
CA LEU A 72 3.88 -2.21 5.16
C LEU A 72 3.78 -1.78 6.62
N PHE A 73 2.59 -1.92 7.18
CA PHE A 73 2.33 -1.62 8.58
C PHE A 73 2.02 -2.91 9.33
N LYS A 74 2.57 -3.03 10.52
CA LYS A 74 2.21 -4.11 11.45
C LYS A 74 1.78 -3.47 12.75
N GLU A 75 0.54 -3.75 13.15
CA GLU A 75 -0.06 -3.20 14.37
C GLU A 75 0.06 -1.67 14.41
N GLY A 76 -0.13 -1.03 13.25
CA GLY A 76 -0.10 0.42 13.13
C GLY A 76 1.28 1.02 12.97
N VAL A 77 2.34 0.21 12.99
CA VAL A 77 3.72 0.69 12.90
C VAL A 77 4.28 0.43 11.50
N LEU A 78 4.85 1.46 10.88
CA LEU A 78 5.49 1.34 9.57
C LEU A 78 6.75 0.48 9.69
N LYS A 79 6.76 -0.65 8.98
CA LYS A 79 7.88 -1.60 9.02
C LYS A 79 8.72 -1.60 7.78
N TRP A 80 8.14 -1.21 6.65
CA TRP A 80 8.84 -1.28 5.36
C TRP A 80 8.22 -0.28 4.38
N ARG A 81 9.05 0.26 3.52
CA ARG A 81 8.64 1.22 2.51
C ARG A 81 9.52 1.11 1.27
N GLU A 82 8.89 1.13 0.09
CA GLU A 82 9.59 1.08 -1.19
C GLU A 82 8.80 1.85 -2.24
N SER A 83 9.50 2.59 -3.09
CA SER A 83 8.88 3.28 -4.23
C SER A 83 9.19 2.54 -5.52
N GLY A 84 8.26 2.59 -6.47
CA GLY A 84 8.39 1.93 -7.76
C GLY A 84 7.73 0.55 -7.77
N VAL A 85 7.84 -0.13 -8.91
CA VAL A 85 7.25 -1.46 -9.09
C VAL A 85 8.10 -2.50 -8.36
N VAL A 86 7.45 -3.27 -7.49
CA VAL A 86 8.10 -4.32 -6.69
C VAL A 86 7.49 -5.65 -7.10
N GLN A 87 8.33 -6.65 -7.29
CA GLN A 87 7.86 -7.98 -7.71
C GLN A 87 7.28 -8.77 -6.56
N VAL A 88 6.40 -9.74 -6.90
CA VAL A 88 5.70 -10.56 -5.90
C VAL A 88 6.67 -11.24 -4.94
N ALA A 89 7.74 -11.82 -5.46
CA ALA A 89 8.71 -12.54 -4.64
C ALA A 89 9.35 -11.63 -3.57
N GLN A 90 9.64 -10.38 -3.93
CA GLN A 90 10.19 -9.42 -2.98
C GLN A 90 9.17 -9.06 -1.92
N LEU A 91 7.90 -8.87 -2.32
CA LEU A 91 6.83 -8.54 -1.38
C LEU A 91 6.56 -9.68 -0.40
N GLU A 92 6.66 -10.92 -0.85
CA GLU A 92 6.47 -12.07 0.03
C GLU A 92 7.52 -12.15 1.13
N ASN A 93 8.70 -11.59 0.91
CA ASN A 93 9.81 -11.64 1.85
C ASN A 93 9.84 -10.46 2.83
N VAL A 94 8.91 -9.55 2.69
CA VAL A 94 8.86 -8.36 3.56
C VAL A 94 8.12 -8.61 4.87
#